data_5e9d84005c6d0b568a10ae8483e0972f
#
_entry.id   5e9d84005c6d0b568a10ae8483e0972f
#
_cell.length_a   1.000
_cell.length_b   1.000
_cell.length_c   1.000
_cell.angle_alpha   90.00
_cell.angle_beta   90.00
_cell.angle_gamma   90.00
#
_symmetry.space_group_name_H-M   'P 1'
#
loop_
_entity.id
_entity.type
_entity.pdbx_description
1 polymer ?
#
loop_
_entity_poly.entity_id
_entity_poly.type
_entity_poly.pdbx_seq_one_letter_code
_entity_poly.pdbx_strand_id
1 'polypeptide(L)'
;VPYAAFGLLWRVLGPGLVGERQARLIDENFIQPLDLNDNTGEQNSLCDAIGFFNPVWDSKEDQDSCFFKAVAVAKQILENQIASANAVNRADEKVQQAYRSSRDGIVVLPCYLPWKNGLYKTDALFVVYPSQRGGWSAQCVTDHKTKKSKLPFPQSWAGQPQEVIEQKSGIPGISFCHASRFLITAKDKETAL
;
A
#
# COMPACT_ATOMS: atom_id res chain seq x y z
N VAL A 1 -0.50 -22.57 7.98
CA VAL A 1 -1.67 -22.36 8.86
C VAL A 1 -2.82 -23.18 8.27
N PRO A 2 -3.57 -23.96 9.05
CA PRO A 2 -4.79 -24.58 8.56
C PRO A 2 -5.80 -23.49 8.20
N TYR A 3 -6.42 -23.62 7.03
CA TYR A 3 -7.46 -22.69 6.59
C TYR A 3 -8.76 -22.94 7.37
N ALA A 4 -9.45 -21.85 7.73
CA ALA A 4 -10.84 -21.85 8.13
C ALA A 4 -11.77 -21.74 6.90
N ALA A 5 -13.05 -21.57 7.09
CA ALA A 5 -14.02 -21.53 6.00
C ALA A 5 -13.75 -20.42 4.99
N PHE A 6 -13.31 -19.24 5.45
CA PHE A 6 -13.02 -18.11 4.59
C PHE A 6 -11.86 -18.38 3.66
N GLY A 7 -10.75 -18.89 4.19
CA GLY A 7 -9.57 -19.21 3.37
C GLY A 7 -9.82 -20.33 2.36
N LEU A 8 -10.62 -21.34 2.73
CA LEU A 8 -11.01 -22.39 1.78
C LEU A 8 -11.80 -21.82 0.60
N LEU A 9 -12.72 -20.92 0.84
CA LEU A 9 -13.49 -20.22 -0.21
C LEU A 9 -12.58 -19.31 -1.03
N TRP A 10 -11.69 -18.55 -0.39
CA TRP A 10 -10.77 -17.66 -1.08
C TRP A 10 -9.83 -18.38 -2.04
N ARG A 11 -9.31 -19.54 -1.66
CA ARG A 11 -8.44 -20.36 -2.54
C ARG A 11 -9.12 -20.77 -3.83
N VAL A 12 -10.43 -20.95 -3.81
CA VAL A 12 -11.21 -21.34 -5.00
C VAL A 12 -11.62 -20.11 -5.81
N LEU A 13 -12.11 -19.07 -5.16
CA LEU A 13 -12.73 -17.91 -5.80
C LEU A 13 -11.76 -16.76 -6.08
N GLY A 14 -10.78 -16.55 -5.20
CA GLY A 14 -9.86 -15.43 -5.24
C GLY A 14 -9.12 -15.28 -6.58
N PRO A 15 -8.53 -16.35 -7.15
CA PRO A 15 -7.86 -16.25 -8.46
C PRO A 15 -8.75 -15.72 -9.58
N GLY A 16 -10.02 -16.09 -9.60
CA GLY A 16 -11.01 -15.60 -10.58
C GLY A 16 -11.39 -14.12 -10.37
N LEU A 17 -11.27 -13.61 -9.13
CA LEU A 17 -11.64 -12.23 -8.79
C LEU A 17 -10.50 -11.23 -9.05
N VAL A 18 -9.25 -11.60 -8.78
CA VAL A 18 -8.12 -10.66 -8.77
C VAL A 18 -6.87 -11.17 -9.51
N GLY A 19 -6.91 -12.36 -10.11
CA GLY A 19 -5.77 -13.05 -10.71
C GLY A 19 -4.85 -13.73 -9.67
N GLU A 20 -4.12 -14.74 -10.09
CA GLU A 20 -3.31 -15.63 -9.24
C GLU A 20 -2.34 -14.89 -8.31
N ARG A 21 -1.62 -13.91 -8.84
CA ARG A 21 -0.62 -13.15 -8.07
C ARG A 21 -1.25 -12.36 -6.93
N GLN A 22 -2.32 -11.63 -7.22
CA GLN A 22 -2.99 -10.80 -6.22
C GLN A 22 -3.77 -11.66 -5.21
N ALA A 23 -4.38 -12.76 -5.69
CA ALA A 23 -5.05 -13.71 -4.82
C ALA A 23 -4.10 -14.28 -3.76
N ARG A 24 -2.88 -14.64 -4.16
CA ARG A 24 -1.84 -15.10 -3.23
C ARG A 24 -1.43 -14.02 -2.23
N LEU A 25 -1.21 -12.78 -2.69
CA LEU A 25 -0.84 -11.67 -1.79
C LEU A 25 -1.94 -11.34 -0.78
N ILE A 26 -3.21 -11.38 -1.18
CA ILE A 26 -4.34 -11.20 -0.29
C ILE A 26 -4.44 -12.40 0.67
N ASP A 27 -4.25 -13.61 0.19
CA ASP A 27 -4.22 -14.80 1.02
C ASP A 27 -3.20 -14.68 2.15
N GLU A 28 -1.93 -14.42 1.80
CA GLU A 28 -0.83 -14.34 2.76
C GLU A 28 -0.97 -13.19 3.78
N ASN A 29 -1.46 -12.03 3.35
CA ASN A 29 -1.43 -10.82 4.17
C ASN A 29 -2.78 -10.45 4.80
N PHE A 30 -3.88 -11.06 4.38
CA PHE A 30 -5.21 -10.74 4.87
C PHE A 30 -5.99 -11.98 5.30
N ILE A 31 -6.12 -13.00 4.44
CA ILE A 31 -6.98 -14.15 4.73
C ILE A 31 -6.37 -15.06 5.79
N GLN A 32 -5.11 -15.48 5.63
CA GLN A 32 -4.45 -16.37 6.59
C GLN A 32 -4.38 -15.80 8.01
N PRO A 33 -4.12 -14.49 8.24
CA PRO A 33 -4.24 -13.91 9.58
C PRO A 33 -5.64 -13.97 10.18
N LEU A 34 -6.70 -13.87 9.38
CA LEU A 34 -8.08 -14.02 9.85
C LEU A 34 -8.39 -15.47 10.20
N ASP A 35 -8.01 -16.40 9.33
CA ASP A 35 -8.19 -17.84 9.57
C ASP A 35 -7.36 -18.33 10.77
N LEU A 36 -6.21 -17.73 11.02
CA LEU A 36 -5.40 -18.02 12.20
C LEU A 36 -6.12 -17.59 13.48
N ASN A 37 -6.72 -16.39 13.50
CA ASN A 37 -7.55 -15.94 14.62
C ASN A 37 -8.71 -16.89 14.85
N ASP A 38 -9.45 -17.28 13.79
CA ASP A 38 -10.59 -18.18 13.89
C ASP A 38 -10.22 -19.56 14.47
N ASN A 39 -9.09 -20.11 14.03
CA ASN A 39 -8.63 -21.44 14.46
C ASN A 39 -7.95 -21.47 15.84
N THR A 40 -7.34 -20.37 16.29
CA THR A 40 -6.45 -20.39 17.46
C THR A 40 -6.76 -19.33 18.51
N GLY A 41 -7.57 -18.33 18.17
CA GLY A 41 -7.81 -17.15 19.01
C GLY A 41 -6.62 -16.16 19.01
N GLU A 42 -5.64 -16.32 18.11
CA GLU A 42 -4.54 -15.35 17.99
C GLU A 42 -5.09 -13.96 17.66
N GLN A 43 -4.59 -12.93 18.34
CA GLN A 43 -5.12 -11.58 18.25
C GLN A 43 -5.10 -11.03 16.82
N ASN A 44 -6.23 -10.52 16.37
CA ASN A 44 -6.38 -9.84 15.09
C ASN A 44 -7.34 -8.65 15.23
N SER A 45 -6.81 -7.44 15.04
CA SER A 45 -7.56 -6.19 15.26
C SER A 45 -8.82 -6.06 14.39
N LEU A 46 -8.85 -6.67 13.20
CA LEU A 46 -10.06 -6.66 12.37
C LEU A 46 -11.12 -7.62 12.92
N CYS A 47 -10.72 -8.80 13.37
CA CYS A 47 -11.63 -9.74 14.03
C CYS A 47 -12.22 -9.11 15.29
N ASP A 48 -11.39 -8.44 16.11
CA ASP A 48 -11.85 -7.73 17.30
C ASP A 48 -12.86 -6.63 16.93
N ALA A 49 -12.58 -5.82 15.90
CA ALA A 49 -13.47 -4.75 15.45
C ALA A 49 -14.81 -5.29 14.92
N ILE A 50 -14.80 -6.39 14.19
CA ILE A 50 -16.03 -7.08 13.75
C ILE A 50 -16.77 -7.68 14.95
N GLY A 51 -16.04 -8.21 15.94
CA GLY A 51 -16.60 -8.74 17.17
C GLY A 51 -17.39 -7.71 17.99
N PHE A 52 -17.07 -6.42 17.90
CA PHE A 52 -17.84 -5.34 18.56
C PHE A 52 -19.26 -5.15 18.03
N PHE A 53 -19.63 -5.76 16.93
CA PHE A 53 -21.02 -5.80 16.46
C PHE A 53 -21.89 -6.79 17.24
N ASN A 54 -21.32 -7.71 18.02
CA ASN A 54 -22.10 -8.59 18.89
C ASN A 54 -22.84 -7.77 19.95
N PRO A 55 -24.13 -8.08 20.22
CA PRO A 55 -24.85 -7.38 21.28
C PRO A 55 -24.21 -7.66 22.64
N VAL A 56 -24.16 -6.65 23.51
CA VAL A 56 -23.72 -6.84 24.89
C VAL A 56 -24.73 -7.73 25.65
N TRP A 57 -24.26 -8.43 26.68
CA TRP A 57 -25.00 -9.49 27.35
C TRP A 57 -26.40 -9.08 27.90
N ASP A 58 -26.61 -7.81 28.22
CA ASP A 58 -27.86 -7.24 28.74
C ASP A 58 -28.64 -6.42 27.70
N SER A 59 -28.18 -6.42 26.42
CA SER A 59 -28.89 -5.78 25.31
C SER A 59 -30.15 -6.58 24.93
N LYS A 60 -31.16 -5.84 24.44
CA LYS A 60 -32.36 -6.42 23.81
C LYS A 60 -32.26 -6.39 22.27
N GLU A 61 -31.10 -6.02 21.71
CA GLU A 61 -30.91 -6.03 20.26
C GLU A 61 -30.96 -7.45 19.72
N ASP A 62 -31.58 -7.59 18.55
CA ASP A 62 -31.68 -8.86 17.85
C ASP A 62 -30.31 -9.30 17.31
N GLN A 63 -29.88 -10.52 17.63
CA GLN A 63 -28.59 -11.07 17.24
C GLN A 63 -28.42 -11.12 15.72
N ASP A 64 -29.46 -11.49 14.96
CA ASP A 64 -29.41 -11.55 13.51
C ASP A 64 -29.17 -10.15 12.91
N SER A 65 -29.84 -9.14 13.46
CA SER A 65 -29.62 -7.74 13.06
C SER A 65 -28.19 -7.30 13.30
N CYS A 66 -27.60 -7.62 14.45
CA CYS A 66 -26.19 -7.32 14.76
C CYS A 66 -25.25 -8.07 13.84
N PHE A 67 -25.51 -9.34 13.57
CA PHE A 67 -24.73 -10.16 12.64
C PHE A 67 -24.75 -9.57 11.22
N PHE A 68 -25.90 -9.17 10.68
CA PHE A 68 -25.97 -8.59 9.34
C PHE A 68 -25.28 -7.21 9.26
N LYS A 69 -25.24 -6.42 10.33
CA LYS A 69 -24.42 -5.20 10.39
C LYS A 69 -22.93 -5.56 10.26
N ALA A 70 -22.45 -6.57 10.98
CA ALA A 70 -21.08 -7.07 10.89
C ALA A 70 -20.75 -7.58 9.49
N VAL A 71 -21.62 -8.36 8.88
CA VAL A 71 -21.50 -8.87 7.50
C VAL A 71 -21.36 -7.72 6.50
N ALA A 72 -22.16 -6.65 6.63
CA ALA A 72 -22.08 -5.50 5.74
C ALA A 72 -20.70 -4.81 5.78
N VAL A 73 -20.14 -4.65 6.98
CA VAL A 73 -18.79 -4.07 7.17
C VAL A 73 -17.71 -5.00 6.62
N ALA A 74 -17.75 -6.28 6.96
CA ALA A 74 -16.80 -7.27 6.46
C ALA A 74 -16.80 -7.36 4.93
N LYS A 75 -17.99 -7.37 4.33
CA LYS A 75 -18.18 -7.33 2.87
C LYS A 75 -17.53 -6.09 2.26
N GLN A 76 -17.77 -4.91 2.80
CA GLN A 76 -17.19 -3.66 2.28
C GLN A 76 -15.66 -3.68 2.36
N ILE A 77 -15.09 -4.23 3.41
CA ILE A 77 -13.64 -4.38 3.56
C ILE A 77 -13.09 -5.30 2.47
N LEU A 78 -13.71 -6.46 2.24
CA LEU A 78 -13.30 -7.41 1.20
C LEU A 78 -13.43 -6.80 -0.20
N GLU A 79 -14.53 -6.12 -0.51
CA GLU A 79 -14.72 -5.41 -1.78
C GLU A 79 -13.65 -4.37 -2.03
N ASN A 80 -13.24 -3.61 -1.01
CA ASN A 80 -12.16 -2.64 -1.09
C ASN A 80 -10.80 -3.32 -1.33
N GLN A 81 -10.53 -4.48 -0.73
CA GLN A 81 -9.32 -5.27 -1.00
C GLN A 81 -9.28 -5.74 -2.46
N ILE A 82 -10.39 -6.27 -2.97
CA ILE A 82 -10.52 -6.71 -4.37
C ILE A 82 -10.34 -5.54 -5.33
N ALA A 83 -10.99 -4.40 -5.07
CA ALA A 83 -10.86 -3.20 -5.89
C ALA A 83 -9.42 -2.67 -5.94
N SER A 84 -8.73 -2.67 -4.80
CA SER A 84 -7.33 -2.28 -4.68
C SER A 84 -6.41 -3.22 -5.48
N ALA A 85 -6.60 -4.53 -5.35
CA ALA A 85 -5.84 -5.53 -6.11
C ALA A 85 -6.02 -5.37 -7.63
N ASN A 86 -7.24 -5.16 -8.08
CA ASN A 86 -7.54 -4.93 -9.49
C ASN A 86 -6.97 -3.58 -9.98
N ALA A 87 -6.89 -2.55 -9.14
CA ALA A 87 -6.22 -1.31 -9.48
C ALA A 87 -4.70 -1.50 -9.68
N VAL A 88 -4.07 -2.35 -8.85
CA VAL A 88 -2.65 -2.74 -9.02
C VAL A 88 -2.45 -3.45 -10.37
N ASN A 89 -3.32 -4.41 -10.72
CA ASN A 89 -3.23 -5.13 -11.99
C ASN A 89 -3.34 -4.15 -13.19
N ARG A 90 -4.29 -3.22 -13.15
CA ARG A 90 -4.44 -2.20 -14.22
C ARG A 90 -3.26 -1.25 -14.33
N ALA A 91 -2.55 -1.00 -13.22
CA ALA A 91 -1.40 -0.11 -13.22
C ALA A 91 -0.11 -0.79 -13.69
N ASP A 92 0.00 -2.11 -13.55
CA ASP A 92 1.26 -2.85 -13.72
C ASP A 92 1.87 -2.62 -15.13
N GLU A 93 1.08 -2.68 -16.18
CA GLU A 93 1.54 -2.44 -17.55
C GLU A 93 2.13 -1.02 -17.72
N LYS A 94 1.44 0.00 -17.19
CA LYS A 94 1.90 1.41 -17.24
C LYS A 94 3.19 1.60 -16.45
N VAL A 95 3.30 0.96 -15.30
CA VAL A 95 4.50 1.01 -14.46
C VAL A 95 5.67 0.32 -15.17
N GLN A 96 5.44 -0.84 -15.79
CA GLN A 96 6.48 -1.54 -16.56
C GLN A 96 6.92 -0.73 -17.80
N GLN A 97 5.99 -0.09 -18.48
CA GLN A 97 6.32 0.80 -19.61
C GLN A 97 7.19 1.98 -19.14
N ALA A 98 6.82 2.65 -18.05
CA ALA A 98 7.60 3.74 -17.47
C ALA A 98 9.00 3.27 -17.03
N TYR A 99 9.09 2.07 -16.44
CA TYR A 99 10.37 1.49 -16.04
C TYR A 99 11.29 1.22 -17.23
N ARG A 100 10.78 0.67 -18.35
CA ARG A 100 11.59 0.47 -19.58
C ARG A 100 12.12 1.76 -20.17
N SER A 101 11.47 2.88 -19.90
CA SER A 101 11.88 4.22 -20.33
C SER A 101 12.71 4.96 -19.29
N SER A 102 13.00 4.32 -18.15
CA SER A 102 13.74 4.92 -17.04
C SER A 102 15.21 5.19 -17.43
N ARG A 103 15.81 6.21 -16.84
CA ARG A 103 17.23 6.54 -16.95
C ARG A 103 17.80 6.72 -15.55
N ASP A 104 19.05 6.31 -15.37
CA ASP A 104 19.80 6.46 -14.10
C ASP A 104 19.05 5.95 -12.87
N GLY A 105 18.20 4.92 -13.06
CA GLY A 105 17.37 4.35 -11.99
C GLY A 105 16.17 5.20 -11.58
N ILE A 106 15.81 6.25 -12.34
CA ILE A 106 14.67 7.12 -12.09
C ILE A 106 13.51 6.75 -13.00
N VAL A 107 12.38 6.33 -12.42
CA VAL A 107 11.14 6.01 -13.12
C VAL A 107 10.17 7.18 -13.00
N VAL A 108 9.73 7.75 -14.13
CA VAL A 108 8.77 8.85 -14.14
C VAL A 108 7.39 8.34 -14.51
N LEU A 109 6.41 8.56 -13.64
CA LEU A 109 5.02 8.18 -13.88
C LEU A 109 4.19 9.42 -14.26
N PRO A 110 3.21 9.28 -15.19
CA PRO A 110 2.34 10.39 -15.61
C PRO A 110 1.33 10.81 -14.53
N CYS A 111 1.05 9.95 -13.58
CA CYS A 111 0.21 10.18 -12.40
C CYS A 111 0.64 9.22 -11.30
N TYR A 112 0.10 9.40 -10.08
CA TYR A 112 0.30 8.40 -9.04
C TYR A 112 -0.32 7.06 -9.48
N LEU A 113 0.48 6.01 -9.50
CA LEU A 113 0.10 4.62 -9.76
C LEU A 113 0.61 3.74 -8.62
N PRO A 114 -0.04 2.60 -8.31
CA PRO A 114 0.44 1.62 -7.35
C PRO A 114 1.66 0.86 -7.91
N TRP A 115 2.82 1.49 -7.92
CA TRP A 115 4.06 1.07 -8.58
C TRP A 115 4.92 0.11 -7.75
N LYS A 116 4.73 0.04 -6.44
CA LYS A 116 5.67 -0.65 -5.53
C LYS A 116 5.94 -2.09 -5.94
N ASN A 117 4.88 -2.87 -6.17
CA ASN A 117 5.01 -4.29 -6.52
C ASN A 117 5.69 -4.52 -7.88
N GLY A 118 5.51 -3.61 -8.84
CA GLY A 118 6.12 -3.68 -10.16
C GLY A 118 7.62 -3.36 -10.15
N LEU A 119 8.10 -2.57 -9.18
CA LEU A 119 9.48 -2.07 -9.15
C LEU A 119 10.36 -2.68 -8.04
N TYR A 120 9.80 -3.45 -7.13
CA TYR A 120 10.51 -4.03 -6.01
C TYR A 120 11.79 -4.79 -6.36
N LYS A 121 11.75 -5.58 -7.44
CA LYS A 121 12.82 -6.48 -7.88
C LYS A 121 13.66 -5.91 -9.03
N THR A 122 13.41 -4.66 -9.42
CA THR A 122 14.14 -3.97 -10.49
C THR A 122 15.36 -3.25 -9.93
N ASP A 123 16.14 -2.61 -10.77
CA ASP A 123 17.25 -1.71 -10.40
C ASP A 123 16.82 -0.26 -10.17
N ALA A 124 15.53 0.08 -10.37
CA ALA A 124 14.99 1.40 -10.10
C ALA A 124 15.32 1.86 -8.67
N LEU A 125 15.76 3.10 -8.54
CA LEU A 125 16.12 3.73 -7.26
C LEU A 125 15.05 4.70 -6.79
N PHE A 126 14.46 5.46 -7.70
CA PHE A 126 13.45 6.47 -7.43
C PHE A 126 12.26 6.38 -8.38
N VAL A 127 11.09 6.79 -7.88
CA VAL A 127 9.88 6.99 -8.69
C VAL A 127 9.42 8.43 -8.52
N VAL A 128 9.28 9.14 -9.64
CA VAL A 128 8.86 10.55 -9.70
C VAL A 128 7.46 10.62 -10.31
N TYR A 129 6.55 11.31 -9.65
CA TYR A 129 5.15 11.41 -10.08
C TYR A 129 4.47 12.69 -9.57
N PRO A 130 3.41 13.18 -10.27
CA PRO A 130 2.60 14.30 -9.78
C PRO A 130 1.95 13.96 -8.43
N SER A 131 2.12 14.84 -7.43
CA SER A 131 1.50 14.68 -6.13
C SER A 131 0.02 15.03 -6.17
N GLN A 132 -0.82 14.24 -5.50
CA GLN A 132 -2.25 14.53 -5.35
C GLN A 132 -2.52 15.80 -4.51
N ARG A 133 -1.50 16.30 -3.79
CA ARG A 133 -1.56 17.51 -2.96
C ARG A 133 -0.97 18.74 -3.66
N GLY A 134 -0.68 18.63 -4.95
CA GLY A 134 0.02 19.64 -5.75
C GLY A 134 1.53 19.41 -5.83
N GLY A 135 2.15 19.93 -6.86
CA GLY A 135 3.57 19.71 -7.13
C GLY A 135 3.90 18.27 -7.56
N TRP A 136 5.14 17.85 -7.31
CA TRP A 136 5.67 16.53 -7.66
C TRP A 136 6.29 15.85 -6.44
N SER A 137 6.34 14.54 -6.49
CA SER A 137 6.98 13.70 -5.47
C SER A 137 8.06 12.86 -6.10
N ALA A 138 9.20 12.72 -5.41
CA ALA A 138 10.18 11.68 -5.69
C ALA A 138 10.24 10.73 -4.49
N GLN A 139 10.04 9.44 -4.74
CA GLN A 139 9.98 8.43 -3.69
C GLN A 139 11.01 7.33 -3.95
N CYS A 140 11.76 6.95 -2.91
CA CYS A 140 12.73 5.87 -2.99
C CYS A 140 12.04 4.53 -3.24
N VAL A 141 12.61 3.73 -4.13
CA VAL A 141 12.21 2.34 -4.27
C VAL A 141 12.77 1.55 -3.08
N THR A 142 11.93 0.72 -2.51
CA THR A 142 12.30 -0.15 -1.38
C THR A 142 12.97 -1.41 -1.91
N ASP A 143 14.06 -1.82 -1.29
CA ASP A 143 14.68 -3.12 -1.57
C ASP A 143 13.79 -4.26 -1.08
N HIS A 144 13.59 -5.23 -1.93
CA HIS A 144 12.66 -6.33 -1.69
C HIS A 144 13.11 -7.25 -0.53
N LYS A 145 14.41 -7.40 -0.29
CA LYS A 145 14.95 -8.29 0.76
C LYS A 145 15.03 -7.57 2.10
N THR A 146 15.62 -6.38 2.11
CA THR A 146 15.90 -5.63 3.34
C THR A 146 14.73 -4.80 3.83
N LYS A 147 13.73 -4.54 2.97
CA LYS A 147 12.59 -3.65 3.24
C LYS A 147 12.99 -2.19 3.52
N LYS A 148 14.23 -1.82 3.22
CA LYS A 148 14.74 -0.45 3.36
C LYS A 148 14.75 0.25 2.00
N SER A 149 14.79 1.59 2.00
CA SER A 149 15.01 2.38 0.78
C SER A 149 16.33 1.98 0.14
N LYS A 150 16.35 1.71 -1.17
CA LYS A 150 17.58 1.37 -1.90
C LYS A 150 18.60 2.50 -1.84
N LEU A 151 18.13 3.72 -2.02
CA LEU A 151 18.94 4.94 -1.92
C LEU A 151 18.13 6.02 -1.20
N PRO A 152 18.29 6.19 0.13
CA PRO A 152 17.56 7.21 0.86
C PRO A 152 18.07 8.60 0.54
N PHE A 153 17.19 9.62 0.61
CA PHE A 153 17.58 11.03 0.49
C PHE A 153 18.60 11.44 1.55
N PRO A 154 19.37 12.55 1.34
CA PRO A 154 20.40 12.98 2.27
C PRO A 154 19.90 13.18 3.70
N GLN A 155 20.70 12.78 4.69
CA GLN A 155 20.35 12.92 6.12
C GLN A 155 20.15 14.39 6.49
N SER A 156 20.86 15.30 5.85
CA SER A 156 20.76 16.73 6.10
C SER A 156 19.42 17.36 5.70
N TRP A 157 18.59 16.65 4.90
CA TRP A 157 17.26 17.12 4.47
C TRP A 157 16.14 16.58 5.36
N ALA A 158 16.40 15.53 6.14
CA ALA A 158 15.40 14.78 6.90
C ALA A 158 14.60 15.67 7.86
N GLY A 159 13.31 15.84 7.62
CA GLY A 159 12.40 16.61 8.47
C GLY A 159 12.70 18.10 8.57
N GLN A 160 13.54 18.64 7.68
CA GLN A 160 13.91 20.05 7.68
C GLN A 160 12.85 20.92 6.99
N PRO A 161 12.73 22.21 7.40
CA PRO A 161 11.97 23.21 6.66
C PRO A 161 12.49 23.42 5.23
N GLN A 162 11.63 23.89 4.34
CA GLN A 162 11.94 24.11 2.92
C GLN A 162 13.22 24.94 2.73
N GLU A 163 13.34 26.06 3.42
CA GLU A 163 14.47 27.01 3.28
C GLU A 163 15.82 26.32 3.62
N VAL A 164 15.79 25.44 4.62
CA VAL A 164 16.97 24.68 5.04
C VAL A 164 17.33 23.59 4.00
N ILE A 165 16.34 22.95 3.39
CA ILE A 165 16.57 21.96 2.36
C ILE A 165 17.14 22.64 1.12
N GLU A 166 16.56 23.75 0.67
CA GLU A 166 17.02 24.53 -0.47
C GLU A 166 18.47 25.02 -0.29
N GLN A 167 18.78 25.55 0.91
CA GLN A 167 20.14 25.98 1.24
C GLN A 167 21.16 24.83 1.19
N LYS A 168 20.79 23.67 1.74
CA LYS A 168 21.69 22.50 1.81
C LYS A 168 21.83 21.77 0.50
N SER A 169 20.80 21.74 -0.32
CA SER A 169 20.79 21.07 -1.63
C SER A 169 21.31 21.96 -2.75
N GLY A 170 21.15 23.27 -2.64
CA GLY A 170 21.31 24.20 -3.75
C GLY A 170 20.17 24.13 -4.78
N ILE A 171 19.09 23.40 -4.48
CA ILE A 171 17.96 23.16 -5.40
C ILE A 171 16.72 23.91 -4.87
N PRO A 172 16.31 25.02 -5.51
CA PRO A 172 15.12 25.75 -5.09
C PRO A 172 13.84 24.98 -5.46
N GLY A 173 12.87 24.95 -4.54
CA GLY A 173 11.56 24.35 -4.77
C GLY A 173 11.39 22.92 -4.25
N ILE A 174 12.37 22.37 -3.52
CA ILE A 174 12.16 21.16 -2.71
C ILE A 174 11.45 21.59 -1.42
N SER A 175 10.14 21.29 -1.32
CA SER A 175 9.30 21.80 -0.24
C SER A 175 9.26 20.92 1.00
N PHE A 176 9.64 19.65 0.90
CA PHE A 176 9.57 18.70 2.01
C PHE A 176 10.50 17.51 1.80
N CYS A 177 11.09 17.01 2.87
CA CYS A 177 11.75 15.70 2.93
C CYS A 177 11.28 14.95 4.18
N HIS A 178 10.74 13.75 3.98
CA HIS A 178 10.27 12.92 5.10
C HIS A 178 11.42 12.57 6.06
N ALA A 179 11.15 12.54 7.36
CA ALA A 179 12.16 12.24 8.39
C ALA A 179 12.86 10.88 8.14
N SER A 180 12.14 9.88 7.63
CA SER A 180 12.71 8.59 7.22
C SER A 180 13.37 8.61 5.82
N ARG A 181 13.49 9.75 5.18
CA ARG A 181 14.25 9.98 3.94
C ARG A 181 13.81 9.16 2.73
N PHE A 182 12.58 8.69 2.70
CA PHE A 182 12.08 7.88 1.58
C PHE A 182 11.30 8.69 0.54
N LEU A 183 10.94 9.94 0.86
CA LEU A 183 10.07 10.79 0.04
C LEU A 183 10.50 12.24 0.16
N ILE A 184 10.56 12.91 -0.99
CA ILE A 184 10.56 14.38 -1.09
C ILE A 184 9.35 14.86 -1.87
N THR A 185 8.99 16.13 -1.67
CA THR A 185 8.07 16.88 -2.54
C THR A 185 8.76 18.09 -3.12
N ALA A 186 8.40 18.42 -4.35
CA ALA A 186 8.96 19.52 -5.11
C ALA A 186 7.88 20.30 -5.85
N LYS A 187 8.16 21.55 -6.19
CA LYS A 187 7.21 22.44 -6.89
C LYS A 187 6.83 21.94 -8.28
N ASP A 188 7.78 21.35 -9.01
CA ASP A 188 7.63 20.88 -10.38
C ASP A 188 8.43 19.58 -10.63
N LYS A 189 8.29 19.04 -11.84
CA LYS A 189 8.93 17.79 -12.25
C LYS A 189 10.46 17.92 -12.32
N GLU A 190 10.92 19.01 -12.85
CA GLU A 190 12.35 19.31 -13.06
C GLU A 190 13.08 19.36 -11.72
N THR A 191 12.46 19.95 -10.71
CA THR A 191 12.98 20.00 -9.33
C THR A 191 12.97 18.63 -8.65
N ALA A 192 12.04 17.74 -9.04
CA ALA A 192 11.90 16.40 -8.45
C ALA A 192 12.84 15.36 -9.09
N LEU A 193 13.43 15.67 -10.26
CA LEU A 193 14.39 14.84 -10.99
C LEU A 193 15.83 15.13 -10.55
#